data_af34d61bef74370af6c41a37d55f3ddf
#
_entry.id   af34d61bef74370af6c41a37d55f3ddf
#
_cell.length_a   1.000
_cell.length_b   1.000
_cell.length_c   1.000
_cell.angle_alpha   90.00
_cell.angle_beta   90.00
_cell.angle_gamma   90.00
#
_symmetry.space_group_name_H-M   'P 1'
#
loop_
_entity.id
_entity.type
_entity.pdbx_description
1 polymer ?
#
loop_
_entity_poly.entity_id
_entity_poly.type
_entity_poly.pdbx_seq_one_letter_code
_entity_poly.pdbx_strand_id
1 'polypeptide(L)'
;MGLDNYAARHPKGGLTEEDKQAFRDAGIDLCGGLESDGVVSFRGKWYDPLVSHVTGVSLYQEWIPPEIVRQMAEALNRYSSEQLAEIWDQIAPLPPMDGEKVFHSEHEVADLQRFFAICAERGLGLIGWW
;
A
#
# COMPACT_ATOMS: atom_id res chain seq x y z
N MET A 1 9.51 14.51 6.92
CA MET A 1 10.16 13.36 6.25
C MET A 1 9.12 12.38 5.75
N GLY A 2 9.40 11.70 4.67
CA GLY A 2 8.45 10.76 4.08
C GLY A 2 8.46 9.40 4.77
N LEU A 3 7.32 8.73 4.78
CA LEU A 3 7.20 7.35 5.23
C LEU A 3 7.29 6.42 4.02
N ASP A 4 8.17 5.40 4.11
CA ASP A 4 8.18 4.29 3.17
C ASP A 4 7.81 3.01 3.93
N ASN A 5 7.00 2.16 3.31
CA ASN A 5 6.63 0.86 3.87
C ASN A 5 7.23 -0.25 3.00
N TYR A 6 7.77 -1.28 3.66
CA TYR A 6 8.39 -2.42 3.00
C TYR A 6 7.67 -3.71 3.37
N ALA A 7 7.41 -4.55 2.37
CA ALA A 7 6.92 -5.91 2.65
C ALA A 7 8.06 -6.72 3.28
N ALA A 8 7.76 -7.47 4.33
CA ALA A 8 8.76 -8.24 5.05
C ALA A 8 8.14 -9.43 5.79
N ARG A 9 8.95 -10.47 6.05
CA ARG A 9 8.49 -11.63 6.81
C ARG A 9 8.61 -11.42 8.33
N HIS A 10 9.55 -10.57 8.74
CA HIS A 10 9.77 -10.22 10.15
C HIS A 10 10.31 -8.79 10.23
N PRO A 11 10.38 -8.19 11.45
CA PRO A 11 10.74 -6.77 11.58
C PRO A 11 12.10 -6.35 11.02
N LYS A 12 12.96 -7.32 10.68
CA LYS A 12 14.28 -7.05 10.11
C LYS A 12 14.40 -7.37 8.62
N GLY A 13 13.31 -7.78 7.97
CA GLY A 13 13.29 -8.11 6.55
C GLY A 13 12.86 -9.53 6.25
N GLY A 14 13.74 -10.34 5.66
CA GLY A 14 13.48 -11.75 5.39
C GLY A 14 12.66 -12.06 4.14
N LEU A 15 12.50 -11.09 3.24
CA LEU A 15 11.78 -11.31 1.99
C LEU A 15 12.56 -12.29 1.09
N THR A 16 11.88 -13.33 0.58
CA THR A 16 12.49 -14.31 -0.32
C THR A 16 12.40 -13.87 -1.78
N GLU A 17 13.17 -14.52 -2.65
CA GLU A 17 13.06 -14.26 -4.10
C GLU A 17 11.68 -14.60 -4.64
N GLU A 18 11.05 -15.66 -4.12
CA GLU A 18 9.70 -16.03 -4.49
C GLU A 18 8.68 -14.96 -4.09
N ASP A 19 8.86 -14.35 -2.91
CA ASP A 19 8.03 -13.23 -2.46
C ASP A 19 8.15 -12.05 -3.43
N LYS A 20 9.37 -11.68 -3.78
CA LYS A 20 9.64 -10.58 -4.72
C LYS A 20 9.04 -10.86 -6.10
N GLN A 21 9.15 -12.11 -6.57
CA GLN A 21 8.61 -12.50 -7.85
C GLN A 21 7.08 -12.36 -7.89
N ALA A 22 6.39 -12.64 -6.80
CA ALA A 22 4.94 -12.45 -6.72
C ALA A 22 4.54 -10.99 -6.98
N PHE A 23 5.30 -10.03 -6.44
CA PHE A 23 5.04 -8.60 -6.69
C PHE A 23 5.37 -8.21 -8.14
N ARG A 24 6.47 -8.74 -8.69
CA ARG A 24 6.85 -8.49 -10.10
C ARG A 24 5.79 -9.02 -11.05
N ASP A 25 5.33 -10.25 -10.84
CA ASP A 25 4.33 -10.90 -11.70
C ASP A 25 2.99 -10.15 -11.68
N ALA A 26 2.67 -9.50 -10.56
CA ALA A 26 1.45 -8.71 -10.44
C ALA A 26 1.53 -7.36 -11.18
N GLY A 27 2.72 -6.92 -11.55
CA GLY A 27 2.92 -5.66 -12.28
C GLY A 27 2.50 -4.44 -11.50
N ILE A 28 2.71 -4.45 -10.18
CA ILE A 28 2.29 -3.37 -9.31
C ILE A 28 3.12 -2.10 -9.55
N ASP A 29 2.42 -0.98 -9.72
CA ASP A 29 3.03 0.33 -9.92
C ASP A 29 2.46 1.31 -8.90
N LEU A 30 3.16 1.47 -7.79
CA LEU A 30 2.79 2.38 -6.72
C LEU A 30 3.83 3.50 -6.60
N CYS A 31 3.39 4.65 -6.10
CA CYS A 31 4.28 5.79 -5.84
C CYS A 31 5.41 5.35 -4.89
N GLY A 32 6.66 5.56 -5.28
CA GLY A 32 7.82 5.12 -4.54
C GLY A 32 8.01 3.61 -4.51
N GLY A 33 7.19 2.87 -5.26
CA GLY A 33 7.23 1.41 -5.32
C GLY A 33 8.39 0.92 -6.17
N LEU A 34 9.53 0.71 -5.51
CA LEU A 34 10.74 0.24 -6.14
C LEU A 34 11.18 -1.06 -5.50
N GLU A 35 11.56 -2.01 -6.33
CA GLU A 35 12.33 -3.15 -5.89
C GLU A 35 13.80 -2.75 -5.99
N SER A 36 14.41 -2.50 -4.86
CA SER A 36 15.80 -2.07 -4.76
C SER A 36 16.47 -2.80 -3.62
N ASP A 37 17.68 -3.32 -3.84
CA ASP A 37 18.47 -4.01 -2.81
C ASP A 37 17.69 -5.11 -2.06
N GLY A 38 16.82 -5.80 -2.77
CA GLY A 38 16.01 -6.87 -2.19
C GLY A 38 14.81 -6.40 -1.39
N VAL A 39 14.43 -5.15 -1.52
CA VAL A 39 13.28 -4.54 -0.83
C VAL A 39 12.15 -4.27 -1.80
N VAL A 40 10.93 -4.58 -1.41
CA VAL A 40 9.71 -4.22 -2.14
C VAL A 40 8.95 -3.21 -1.28
N SER A 41 8.86 -1.99 -1.74
CA SER A 41 8.36 -0.87 -0.95
C SER A 41 7.37 0.01 -1.72
N PHE A 42 6.65 0.85 -0.97
CA PHE A 42 5.84 1.91 -1.54
C PHE A 42 5.88 3.14 -0.61
N ARG A 43 5.53 4.30 -1.14
CA ARG A 43 5.49 5.55 -0.37
C ARG A 43 4.26 5.57 0.54
N GLY A 44 4.41 5.08 1.78
CA GLY A 44 3.32 5.00 2.74
C GLY A 44 2.70 6.34 3.08
N LYS A 45 3.48 7.41 3.12
CA LYS A 45 2.98 8.76 3.38
C LYS A 45 1.86 9.16 2.42
N TRP A 46 1.98 8.75 1.15
CA TRP A 46 0.99 9.08 0.11
C TRP A 46 -0.32 8.33 0.32
N TYR A 47 -0.23 7.05 0.73
CA TYR A 47 -1.40 6.18 0.85
C TYR A 47 -2.02 6.13 2.25
N ASP A 48 -1.29 6.57 3.27
CA ASP A 48 -1.75 6.47 4.66
C ASP A 48 -3.13 7.12 4.92
N PRO A 49 -3.45 8.30 4.35
CA PRO A 49 -4.78 8.87 4.56
C PRO A 49 -5.90 7.92 4.15
N LEU A 50 -5.78 7.26 2.99
CA LEU A 50 -6.76 6.29 2.53
C LEU A 50 -6.73 5.02 3.38
N VAL A 51 -5.55 4.44 3.57
CA VAL A 51 -5.38 3.17 4.28
C VAL A 51 -5.86 3.28 5.72
N SER A 52 -5.44 4.31 6.45
CA SER A 52 -5.85 4.49 7.85
C SER A 52 -7.36 4.75 7.98
N HIS A 53 -7.93 5.49 7.04
CA HIS A 53 -9.37 5.76 7.02
C HIS A 53 -10.19 4.48 6.83
N VAL A 54 -9.79 3.64 5.89
CA VAL A 54 -10.53 2.43 5.49
C VAL A 54 -10.29 1.28 6.47
N THR A 55 -9.04 1.09 6.90
CA THR A 55 -8.65 -0.07 7.72
C THR A 55 -8.62 0.21 9.21
N GLY A 56 -8.56 1.48 9.62
CA GLY A 56 -8.36 1.87 11.01
C GLY A 56 -6.92 1.68 11.49
N VAL A 57 -5.99 1.32 10.61
CA VAL A 57 -4.59 1.06 10.95
C VAL A 57 -3.68 2.02 10.20
N SER A 58 -2.87 2.78 10.95
CA SER A 58 -1.90 3.70 10.35
C SER A 58 -0.69 2.95 9.81
N LEU A 59 -0.17 3.42 8.67
CA LEU A 59 1.07 2.92 8.10
C LEU A 59 2.31 3.46 8.85
N TYR A 60 2.13 4.47 9.73
CA TYR A 60 3.21 5.03 10.56
C TYR A 60 3.49 4.14 11.77
N GLN A 61 3.97 2.92 11.51
CA GLN A 61 4.38 1.97 12.54
C GLN A 61 5.66 1.29 12.09
N GLU A 62 6.57 1.04 13.02
CA GLU A 62 7.83 0.37 12.71
C GLU A 62 7.59 -1.04 12.16
N TRP A 63 6.59 -1.72 12.69
CA TRP A 63 6.22 -3.07 12.26
C TRP A 63 4.72 -3.28 12.35
N ILE A 64 4.12 -3.68 11.22
CA ILE A 64 2.73 -4.14 11.17
C ILE A 64 2.80 -5.65 10.88
N PRO A 65 2.43 -6.51 11.85
CA PRO A 65 2.61 -7.95 11.69
C PRO A 65 1.65 -8.53 10.64
N PRO A 66 1.97 -9.73 10.10
CA PRO A 66 1.19 -10.34 9.01
C PRO A 66 -0.31 -10.51 9.32
N GLU A 67 -0.67 -10.84 10.54
CA GLU A 67 -2.08 -11.00 10.92
C GLU A 67 -2.86 -9.68 10.82
N ILE A 68 -2.22 -8.57 11.11
CA ILE A 68 -2.84 -7.24 10.97
C ILE A 68 -2.89 -6.82 9.50
N VAL A 69 -1.83 -7.08 8.74
CA VAL A 69 -1.82 -6.81 7.29
C VAL A 69 -2.93 -7.60 6.60
N ARG A 70 -3.21 -8.82 7.03
CA ARG A 70 -4.31 -9.62 6.49
C ARG A 70 -5.66 -8.94 6.74
N GLN A 71 -5.88 -8.45 7.95
CA GLN A 71 -7.10 -7.71 8.29
C GLN A 71 -7.22 -6.43 7.45
N MET A 72 -6.10 -5.73 7.23
CA MET A 72 -6.07 -4.54 6.38
C MET A 72 -6.44 -4.89 4.93
N ALA A 73 -5.88 -5.97 4.40
CA ALA A 73 -6.19 -6.46 3.06
C ALA A 73 -7.68 -6.77 2.91
N GLU A 74 -8.27 -7.45 3.90
CA GLU A 74 -9.70 -7.75 3.90
C GLU A 74 -10.54 -6.48 3.90
N ALA A 75 -10.18 -5.49 4.72
CA ALA A 75 -10.90 -4.22 4.78
C ALA A 75 -10.84 -3.47 3.44
N LEU A 76 -9.66 -3.42 2.82
CA LEU A 76 -9.50 -2.77 1.51
C LEU A 76 -10.29 -3.50 0.43
N ASN A 77 -10.36 -4.83 0.48
CA ASN A 77 -11.04 -5.63 -0.54
C ASN A 77 -12.57 -5.71 -0.38
N ARG A 78 -13.14 -5.08 0.65
CA ARG A 78 -14.59 -4.89 0.76
C ARG A 78 -15.13 -3.84 -0.21
N TYR A 79 -14.24 -3.05 -0.78
CA TYR A 79 -14.59 -1.97 -1.69
C TYR A 79 -14.01 -2.24 -3.06
N SER A 80 -14.69 -1.73 -4.11
CA SER A 80 -14.08 -1.70 -5.44
C SER A 80 -12.99 -0.62 -5.48
N SER A 81 -12.09 -0.71 -6.45
CA SER A 81 -11.08 0.32 -6.65
C SER A 81 -11.70 1.68 -6.95
N GLU A 82 -12.83 1.69 -7.66
CA GLU A 82 -13.59 2.93 -7.93
C GLU A 82 -14.11 3.57 -6.64
N GLN A 83 -14.70 2.77 -5.74
CA GLN A 83 -15.20 3.25 -4.45
C GLN A 83 -14.08 3.82 -3.59
N LEU A 84 -12.94 3.13 -3.53
CA LEU A 84 -11.78 3.59 -2.76
C LEU A 84 -11.19 4.88 -3.34
N ALA A 85 -11.14 5.00 -4.66
CA ALA A 85 -10.68 6.23 -5.30
C ALA A 85 -11.58 7.41 -4.95
N GLU A 86 -12.90 7.21 -4.93
CA GLU A 86 -13.87 8.24 -4.52
C GLU A 86 -13.68 8.64 -3.05
N ILE A 87 -13.50 7.67 -2.16
CA ILE A 87 -13.22 7.92 -0.74
C ILE A 87 -11.94 8.75 -0.61
N TRP A 88 -10.90 8.38 -1.32
CA TRP A 88 -9.62 9.08 -1.28
C TRP A 88 -9.74 10.52 -1.75
N ASP A 89 -10.51 10.76 -2.82
CA ASP A 89 -10.80 12.11 -3.30
C ASP A 89 -11.54 12.95 -2.26
N GLN A 90 -12.40 12.35 -1.46
CA GLN A 90 -13.14 13.04 -0.41
C GLN A 90 -12.28 13.42 0.79
N ILE A 91 -11.37 12.53 1.20
CA ILE A 91 -10.58 12.73 2.43
C ILE A 91 -9.25 13.43 2.18
N ALA A 92 -8.67 13.26 1.00
CA ALA A 92 -7.36 13.84 0.63
C ALA A 92 -7.36 14.21 -0.86
N PRO A 93 -8.14 15.22 -1.25
CA PRO A 93 -8.25 15.60 -2.65
C PRO A 93 -6.92 16.10 -3.21
N LEU A 94 -6.69 15.84 -4.49
CA LEU A 94 -5.54 16.34 -5.20
C LEU A 94 -5.72 17.84 -5.49
N PRO A 95 -4.64 18.63 -5.51
CA PRO A 95 -4.72 20.02 -5.93
C PRO A 95 -5.14 20.11 -7.40
N PRO A 96 -5.95 21.11 -7.77
CA PRO A 96 -6.33 21.28 -9.17
C PRO A 96 -5.11 21.55 -10.05
N MET A 97 -5.16 21.06 -11.29
CA MET A 97 -4.11 21.26 -12.29
C MET A 97 -4.71 22.07 -13.44
N ASP A 98 -4.06 23.19 -13.78
CA ASP A 98 -4.53 24.12 -14.81
C ASP A 98 -5.99 24.57 -14.60
N GLY A 99 -6.39 24.74 -13.33
CA GLY A 99 -7.75 25.14 -12.97
C GLY A 99 -8.79 24.03 -13.05
N GLU A 100 -8.38 22.82 -13.45
CA GLU A 100 -9.29 21.68 -13.54
C GLU A 100 -9.12 20.74 -12.34
N LYS A 101 -10.23 20.16 -11.90
CA LYS A 101 -10.25 19.20 -10.81
C LYS A 101 -9.59 17.90 -11.25
N VAL A 102 -8.67 17.40 -10.41
CA VAL A 102 -7.94 16.15 -10.65
C VAL A 102 -8.40 15.12 -9.63
N PHE A 103 -8.58 13.87 -10.07
CA PHE A 103 -9.04 12.77 -9.23
C PHE A 103 -7.93 11.74 -9.05
N HIS A 104 -7.97 11.04 -7.91
CA HIS A 104 -7.09 9.91 -7.68
C HIS A 104 -7.35 8.78 -8.68
N SER A 105 -6.28 8.09 -9.07
CA SER A 105 -6.35 7.02 -10.06
C SER A 105 -6.96 5.75 -9.47
N GLU A 106 -8.00 5.23 -10.10
CA GLU A 106 -8.59 3.94 -9.77
C GLU A 106 -7.58 2.81 -9.98
N HIS A 107 -6.74 2.90 -11.01
CA HIS A 107 -5.69 1.93 -11.29
C HIS A 107 -4.66 1.86 -10.16
N GLU A 108 -4.24 3.01 -9.65
CA GLU A 108 -3.31 3.10 -8.52
C GLU A 108 -3.91 2.45 -7.27
N VAL A 109 -5.19 2.67 -7.02
CA VAL A 109 -5.90 2.04 -5.89
C VAL A 109 -5.98 0.53 -6.06
N ALA A 110 -6.25 0.06 -7.28
CA ALA A 110 -6.28 -1.37 -7.57
C ALA A 110 -4.91 -2.03 -7.29
N ASP A 111 -3.83 -1.35 -7.63
CA ASP A 111 -2.48 -1.84 -7.34
C ASP A 111 -2.19 -1.86 -5.83
N LEU A 112 -2.68 -0.87 -5.09
CA LEU A 112 -2.58 -0.84 -3.63
C LEU A 112 -3.31 -2.04 -3.00
N GLN A 113 -4.53 -2.31 -3.45
CA GLN A 113 -5.30 -3.48 -3.00
C GLN A 113 -4.55 -4.78 -3.30
N ARG A 114 -3.97 -4.88 -4.49
CA ARG A 114 -3.21 -6.06 -4.91
C ARG A 114 -1.94 -6.25 -4.08
N PHE A 115 -1.25 -5.16 -3.75
CA PHE A 115 -0.07 -5.22 -2.87
C PHE A 115 -0.43 -5.85 -1.52
N PHE A 116 -1.50 -5.36 -0.89
CA PHE A 116 -1.96 -5.90 0.40
C PHE A 116 -2.44 -7.35 0.28
N ALA A 117 -3.10 -7.71 -0.84
CA ALA A 117 -3.55 -9.08 -1.07
C ALA A 117 -2.36 -10.05 -1.17
N ILE A 118 -1.30 -9.66 -1.85
CA ILE A 118 -0.07 -10.48 -1.96
C ILE A 118 0.55 -10.66 -0.57
N CYS A 119 0.65 -9.60 0.22
CA CYS A 119 1.14 -9.69 1.59
C CYS A 119 0.30 -10.67 2.41
N ALA A 120 -1.01 -10.58 2.31
CA ALA A 120 -1.93 -11.46 3.05
C ALA A 120 -1.77 -12.93 2.64
N GLU A 121 -1.68 -13.21 1.34
CA GLU A 121 -1.52 -14.56 0.81
C GLU A 121 -0.19 -15.19 1.22
N ARG A 122 0.86 -14.40 1.30
CA ARG A 122 2.21 -14.91 1.54
C ARG A 122 2.66 -14.77 2.99
N GLY A 123 1.80 -14.29 3.88
CA GLY A 123 2.12 -14.13 5.30
C GLY A 123 3.17 -13.05 5.56
N LEU A 124 3.09 -11.95 4.82
CA LEU A 124 4.02 -10.82 4.95
C LEU A 124 3.43 -9.71 5.80
N GLY A 125 4.28 -9.07 6.61
CA GLY A 125 3.96 -7.85 7.30
C GLY A 125 4.57 -6.64 6.60
N LEU A 126 4.48 -5.48 7.23
CA LEU A 126 5.04 -4.22 6.70
C LEU A 126 5.97 -3.57 7.72
N ILE A 127 7.14 -3.18 7.26
CA ILE A 127 8.06 -2.34 8.01
C ILE A 127 7.79 -0.90 7.61
N GLY A 128 7.68 0.01 8.58
CA GLY A 128 7.60 1.44 8.33
C GLY A 128 8.92 2.12 8.64
N TRP A 129 9.31 3.01 7.75
CA TRP A 129 10.55 3.78 7.88
C TRP A 129 10.28 5.25 7.53
N TRP A 130 10.54 6.14 8.48
CA TRP A 130 10.38 7.59 8.26
C TRP A 130 11.40 8.44 9.01
#